data_3db33146f8ca23e1dfc202c33a704fee
#
_entry.id   3db33146f8ca23e1dfc202c33a704fee
#
_cell.length_a   1.000
_cell.length_b   1.000
_cell.length_c   1.000
_cell.angle_alpha   90.00
_cell.angle_beta   90.00
_cell.angle_gamma   90.00
#
_symmetry.space_group_name_H-M   'P 1'
#
loop_
_entity.id
_entity.type
_entity.pdbx_description
1 polymer ?
#
loop_
_entity_poly.entity_id
_entity_poly.type
_entity_poly.pdbx_seq_one_letter_code
_entity_poly.pdbx_strand_id
1 'polypeptide(L)'
;MQIVRTTGGEYNDCIVKYFDLFDYQNDKKDKVMFWGWASLDDEVKKSEYENYSKKYFINTAMPCEIVGGYIDILKQSYFNEVFTICPYIANVLNTTPNKITDTVYTPICFPFREKYFNKYKSITIADKEKDVIYYGNLHHTLYYDLIRSISKFNYAFSTISHHNQTEEMTKLITHYNISSEEKWDLISKCKMSVGFNLIFLRAEQISNLKSTSNIEAFKNIDKVYETSMMPQFKTRMVEAAACKTLMLMYKDDWNVIEEWFQPNKHFLYWETFEELETLIKDVSDNYEKYWHIVEAANEHVQQYSIENLMKNI
;
A
#
# COMPACT_ATOMS: atom_id res chain seq x y z
N MET A 1 -12.47 -21.54 -0.89
CA MET A 1 -11.49 -20.98 -1.85
C MET A 1 -10.10 -21.30 -1.33
N GLN A 2 -9.27 -21.83 -2.18
CA GLN A 2 -7.87 -22.05 -1.86
C GLN A 2 -7.07 -20.76 -2.16
N ILE A 3 -6.19 -20.35 -1.28
CA ILE A 3 -5.21 -19.30 -1.56
C ILE A 3 -3.90 -19.96 -1.93
N VAL A 4 -3.39 -19.63 -3.10
CA VAL A 4 -2.16 -20.19 -3.67
C VAL A 4 -1.17 -19.06 -3.84
N ARG A 5 0.03 -19.30 -3.34
CA ARG A 5 1.14 -18.41 -3.54
C ARG A 5 1.76 -18.65 -4.92
N THR A 6 1.88 -17.60 -5.73
CA THR A 6 2.69 -17.66 -6.93
C THR A 6 4.18 -17.65 -6.59
N THR A 7 5.00 -18.31 -7.37
CA THR A 7 6.45 -18.36 -7.17
C THR A 7 7.08 -16.99 -7.42
N GLY A 8 8.03 -16.61 -6.60
CA GLY A 8 8.73 -15.32 -6.73
C GLY A 8 9.72 -15.04 -5.61
N GLY A 9 10.37 -16.07 -5.07
CA GLY A 9 11.45 -15.94 -4.10
C GLY A 9 11.03 -15.40 -2.73
N GLU A 10 12.03 -15.07 -1.92
CA GLU A 10 11.89 -14.61 -0.52
C GLU A 10 10.98 -13.37 -0.34
N TYR A 11 10.91 -12.50 -1.37
CA TYR A 11 10.08 -11.29 -1.28
C TYR A 11 8.57 -11.61 -1.22
N ASN A 12 8.11 -12.58 -1.99
CA ASN A 12 6.69 -13.00 -1.96
C ASN A 12 6.35 -13.70 -0.65
N ASP A 13 7.30 -14.40 -0.03
CA ASP A 13 7.14 -14.97 1.30
C ASP A 13 6.86 -13.90 2.34
N CYS A 14 7.59 -12.79 2.27
CA CYS A 14 7.38 -11.65 3.15
C CYS A 14 5.98 -11.05 3.00
N ILE A 15 5.48 -10.90 1.76
CA ILE A 15 4.15 -10.32 1.50
C ILE A 15 3.03 -11.23 2.01
N VAL A 16 3.02 -12.50 1.64
CA VAL A 16 1.97 -13.44 2.08
C VAL A 16 1.99 -13.62 3.60
N LYS A 17 3.18 -13.71 4.20
CA LYS A 17 3.36 -13.75 5.64
C LYS A 17 2.90 -12.46 6.31
N TYR A 18 3.19 -11.31 5.70
CA TYR A 18 2.81 -10.01 6.19
C TYR A 18 1.29 -9.83 6.26
N PHE A 19 0.56 -10.30 5.25
CA PHE A 19 -0.90 -10.29 5.22
C PHE A 19 -1.53 -11.47 5.96
N ASP A 20 -0.73 -12.43 6.43
CA ASP A 20 -1.17 -13.63 7.17
C ASP A 20 -2.26 -14.43 6.44
N LEU A 21 -1.99 -14.76 5.19
CA LEU A 21 -2.94 -15.43 4.32
C LEU A 21 -2.67 -16.94 4.17
N PHE A 22 -1.58 -17.47 4.72
CA PHE A 22 -1.21 -18.88 4.55
C PHE A 22 -2.27 -19.87 5.00
N ASP A 23 -2.95 -19.56 6.11
CA ASP A 23 -3.94 -20.43 6.73
C ASP A 23 -5.38 -20.00 6.41
N TYR A 24 -5.54 -19.01 5.50
CA TYR A 24 -6.87 -18.56 5.15
C TYR A 24 -7.56 -19.59 4.26
N GLN A 25 -8.61 -20.20 4.75
CA GLN A 25 -9.48 -21.11 4.00
C GLN A 25 -10.93 -20.66 4.13
N ASN A 26 -11.69 -20.81 3.06
CA ASN A 26 -13.13 -20.65 3.09
C ASN A 26 -13.84 -21.79 2.32
N ASP A 27 -15.14 -21.86 2.42
CA ASP A 27 -15.95 -22.98 1.90
C ASP A 27 -16.12 -22.99 0.37
N LYS A 28 -15.61 -21.99 -0.35
CA LYS A 28 -15.71 -21.89 -1.82
C LYS A 28 -14.65 -22.78 -2.49
N LYS A 29 -14.92 -24.10 -2.54
CA LYS A 29 -13.96 -25.12 -3.01
C LYS A 29 -13.67 -25.07 -4.52
N ASP A 30 -14.54 -24.43 -5.31
CA ASP A 30 -14.44 -24.31 -6.77
C ASP A 30 -13.66 -23.08 -7.24
N LYS A 31 -13.16 -22.28 -6.31
CA LYS A 31 -12.45 -21.03 -6.60
C LYS A 31 -11.03 -21.08 -6.04
N VAL A 32 -10.08 -20.50 -6.78
CA VAL A 32 -8.70 -20.34 -6.35
C VAL A 32 -8.26 -18.89 -6.46
N MET A 33 -7.50 -18.41 -5.48
CA MET A 33 -6.92 -17.09 -5.47
C MET A 33 -5.40 -17.20 -5.42
N PHE A 34 -4.77 -16.60 -6.38
CA PHE A 34 -3.32 -16.48 -6.44
C PHE A 34 -2.90 -15.15 -5.84
N TRP A 35 -1.83 -15.21 -5.08
CA TRP A 35 -1.25 -14.05 -4.45
C TRP A 35 0.25 -14.02 -4.70
N GLY A 36 0.78 -12.91 -5.14
CA GLY A 36 2.23 -12.77 -5.31
C GLY A 36 2.63 -11.76 -6.35
N TRP A 37 3.90 -11.77 -6.68
CA TRP A 37 4.53 -10.79 -7.54
C TRP A 37 4.88 -11.34 -8.92
N ALA A 38 4.98 -12.61 -9.06
CA ALA A 38 5.47 -13.19 -10.29
C ALA A 38 4.48 -14.15 -10.92
N SER A 39 4.67 -14.26 -12.19
CA SER A 39 4.04 -15.13 -13.15
C SER A 39 3.74 -16.52 -12.62
N LEU A 40 2.58 -17.01 -13.00
CA LEU A 40 2.36 -18.42 -13.22
C LEU A 40 2.99 -18.83 -14.56
N ASP A 41 4.31 -18.66 -14.71
CA ASP A 41 5.01 -19.11 -15.92
C ASP A 41 5.22 -20.63 -15.91
N ASP A 42 4.96 -21.27 -14.79
CA ASP A 42 5.04 -22.70 -14.64
C ASP A 42 3.74 -23.36 -15.14
N GLU A 43 3.78 -23.89 -16.36
CA GLU A 43 2.66 -24.63 -16.98
C GLU A 43 2.21 -25.82 -16.12
N VAL A 44 3.11 -26.42 -15.35
CA VAL A 44 2.76 -27.50 -14.41
C VAL A 44 1.85 -26.97 -13.31
N LYS A 45 2.18 -25.82 -12.75
CA LYS A 45 1.32 -25.17 -11.75
C LYS A 45 -0.01 -24.72 -12.32
N LYS A 46 -0.06 -24.22 -13.56
CA LYS A 46 -1.32 -23.88 -14.22
C LYS A 46 -2.23 -25.10 -14.35
N SER A 47 -1.68 -26.27 -14.73
CA SER A 47 -2.44 -27.50 -14.88
C SER A 47 -3.08 -28.01 -13.58
N GLU A 48 -2.41 -27.80 -12.44
CA GLU A 48 -2.94 -28.17 -11.12
C GLU A 48 -4.27 -27.45 -10.78
N TYR A 49 -4.47 -26.26 -11.35
CA TYR A 49 -5.62 -25.41 -11.06
C TYR A 49 -6.62 -25.25 -12.22
N GLU A 50 -6.47 -26.02 -13.29
CA GLU A 50 -7.37 -25.95 -14.47
C GLU A 50 -8.85 -26.22 -14.11
N ASN A 51 -9.09 -27.11 -13.17
CA ASN A 51 -10.44 -27.54 -12.79
C ASN A 51 -11.19 -26.54 -11.91
N TYR A 52 -10.56 -25.45 -11.49
CA TYR A 52 -11.25 -24.41 -10.74
C TYR A 52 -12.12 -23.55 -11.67
N SER A 53 -13.37 -23.33 -11.28
CA SER A 53 -14.35 -22.58 -12.08
C SER A 53 -13.99 -21.09 -12.18
N LYS A 54 -13.34 -20.57 -11.14
CA LYS A 54 -12.87 -19.18 -11.09
C LYS A 54 -11.44 -19.09 -10.53
N LYS A 55 -10.63 -18.31 -11.21
CA LYS A 55 -9.23 -18.04 -10.86
C LYS A 55 -9.05 -16.54 -10.69
N TYR A 56 -8.63 -16.13 -9.51
CA TYR A 56 -8.39 -14.74 -9.15
C TYR A 56 -6.90 -14.52 -8.89
N PHE A 57 -6.42 -13.31 -9.15
CA PHE A 57 -5.08 -12.93 -8.78
C PHE A 57 -5.10 -11.61 -8.02
N ILE A 58 -4.40 -11.54 -6.88
CA ILE A 58 -4.18 -10.28 -6.15
C ILE A 58 -2.76 -9.81 -6.40
N ASN A 59 -2.64 -8.65 -7.04
CA ASN A 59 -1.38 -7.96 -7.24
C ASN A 59 -1.28 -6.74 -6.33
N THR A 60 -0.38 -6.80 -5.35
CA THR A 60 -0.16 -5.73 -4.37
C THR A 60 1.03 -4.84 -4.69
N ALA A 61 1.77 -5.11 -5.76
CA ALA A 61 2.99 -4.37 -6.11
C ALA A 61 2.79 -3.31 -7.21
N MET A 62 1.59 -3.21 -7.77
CA MET A 62 1.28 -2.20 -8.79
C MET A 62 1.48 -0.76 -8.28
N PRO A 63 2.07 0.15 -9.03
CA PRO A 63 2.40 0.06 -10.45
C PRO A 63 3.81 -0.48 -10.77
N CYS A 64 4.53 -1.05 -9.80
CA CYS A 64 5.91 -1.50 -9.96
C CYS A 64 6.08 -2.49 -11.12
N GLU A 65 5.09 -3.34 -11.41
CA GLU A 65 5.13 -4.31 -12.51
C GLU A 65 5.24 -3.63 -13.87
N ILE A 66 4.52 -2.52 -14.08
CA ILE A 66 4.62 -1.78 -15.34
C ILE A 66 5.99 -1.15 -15.49
N VAL A 67 6.46 -0.43 -14.47
CA VAL A 67 7.76 0.23 -14.54
C VAL A 67 8.92 -0.76 -14.56
N GLY A 68 8.72 -1.97 -14.05
CA GLY A 68 9.67 -3.08 -14.13
C GLY A 68 9.66 -3.85 -15.46
N GLY A 69 8.72 -3.54 -16.36
CA GLY A 69 8.57 -4.27 -17.63
C GLY A 69 7.83 -5.61 -17.52
N TYR A 70 7.15 -5.86 -16.39
CA TYR A 70 6.45 -7.14 -16.13
C TYR A 70 4.95 -7.10 -16.46
N ILE A 71 4.49 -6.11 -17.22
CA ILE A 71 3.06 -5.95 -17.52
C ILE A 71 2.46 -7.16 -18.26
N ASP A 72 3.25 -7.85 -19.07
CA ASP A 72 2.79 -9.01 -19.85
C ASP A 72 2.37 -10.19 -18.96
N ILE A 73 2.90 -10.27 -17.73
CA ILE A 73 2.49 -11.25 -16.73
C ILE A 73 1.02 -11.05 -16.33
N LEU A 74 0.59 -9.81 -16.25
CA LEU A 74 -0.77 -9.44 -15.87
C LEU A 74 -1.76 -9.59 -17.02
N LYS A 75 -1.28 -9.64 -18.26
CA LYS A 75 -2.10 -9.83 -19.47
C LYS A 75 -2.43 -11.30 -19.76
N GLN A 76 -2.18 -12.21 -18.83
CA GLN A 76 -2.46 -13.63 -19.04
C GLN A 76 -3.97 -13.92 -18.97
N SER A 77 -4.48 -14.68 -19.93
CA SER A 77 -5.86 -15.15 -20.00
C SER A 77 -6.22 -16.17 -18.91
N TYR A 78 -5.26 -16.55 -18.07
CA TYR A 78 -5.42 -17.56 -17.04
C TYR A 78 -6.34 -17.13 -15.91
N PHE A 79 -6.38 -15.81 -15.59
CA PHE A 79 -7.20 -15.28 -14.52
C PHE A 79 -8.54 -14.75 -15.03
N ASN A 80 -9.60 -15.00 -14.31
CA ASN A 80 -10.90 -14.37 -14.57
C ASN A 80 -10.90 -12.91 -14.11
N GLU A 81 -10.24 -12.64 -12.98
CA GLU A 81 -10.14 -11.30 -12.43
C GLU A 81 -8.80 -11.09 -11.74
N VAL A 82 -8.23 -9.93 -11.95
CA VAL A 82 -6.99 -9.46 -11.31
C VAL A 82 -7.30 -8.27 -10.42
N PHE A 83 -7.09 -8.43 -9.13
CA PHE A 83 -7.20 -7.35 -8.16
C PHE A 83 -5.89 -6.57 -8.09
N THR A 84 -5.96 -5.26 -8.17
CA THR A 84 -4.78 -4.38 -8.14
C THR A 84 -4.99 -3.22 -7.16
N ILE A 85 -3.93 -2.81 -6.48
CA ILE A 85 -3.96 -1.65 -5.56
C ILE A 85 -3.84 -0.30 -6.27
N CYS A 86 -3.60 -0.29 -7.59
CA CYS A 86 -3.49 0.94 -8.37
C CYS A 86 -4.67 1.10 -9.35
N PRO A 87 -5.64 1.98 -9.08
CA PRO A 87 -6.81 2.15 -9.93
C PRO A 87 -6.44 2.65 -11.33
N TYR A 88 -5.39 3.46 -11.44
CA TYR A 88 -4.95 4.00 -12.73
C TYR A 88 -4.36 2.93 -13.65
N ILE A 89 -3.70 1.92 -13.07
CA ILE A 89 -3.23 0.76 -13.83
C ILE A 89 -4.39 -0.13 -14.25
N ALA A 90 -5.38 -0.33 -13.39
CA ALA A 90 -6.60 -1.04 -13.77
C ALA A 90 -7.24 -0.40 -15.01
N ASN A 91 -7.29 0.95 -15.09
CA ASN A 91 -7.79 1.66 -16.24
C ASN A 91 -6.98 1.36 -17.51
N VAL A 92 -5.64 1.43 -17.45
CA VAL A 92 -4.76 1.09 -18.59
C VAL A 92 -5.02 -0.34 -19.08
N LEU A 93 -5.11 -1.30 -18.16
CA LEU A 93 -5.28 -2.72 -18.52
C LEU A 93 -6.68 -3.07 -19.01
N ASN A 94 -7.72 -2.36 -18.56
CA ASN A 94 -9.10 -2.54 -19.05
C ASN A 94 -9.36 -1.84 -20.39
N THR A 95 -8.47 -0.95 -20.86
CA THR A 95 -8.65 -0.20 -22.10
C THR A 95 -8.17 -0.99 -23.30
N THR A 96 -8.95 -1.03 -24.39
CA THR A 96 -8.55 -1.61 -25.67
C THR A 96 -7.45 -0.76 -26.32
N PRO A 97 -6.38 -1.34 -26.89
CA PRO A 97 -6.18 -2.73 -27.29
C PRO A 97 -5.50 -3.63 -26.23
N ASN A 98 -5.25 -3.18 -25.04
CA ASN A 98 -4.55 -3.96 -24.02
C ASN A 98 -5.40 -5.10 -23.45
N LYS A 99 -6.71 -5.00 -23.58
CA LYS A 99 -7.62 -6.06 -23.17
C LYS A 99 -7.51 -7.27 -24.10
N ILE A 100 -6.45 -8.05 -23.91
CA ILE A 100 -6.12 -9.21 -24.74
C ILE A 100 -7.05 -10.40 -24.41
N THR A 101 -7.77 -10.34 -23.26
CA THR A 101 -8.54 -11.47 -22.71
C THR A 101 -9.80 -10.99 -22.01
N ASP A 102 -10.66 -11.93 -21.64
CA ASP A 102 -11.85 -11.69 -20.81
C ASP A 102 -11.51 -11.40 -19.32
N THR A 103 -10.24 -11.23 -18.99
CA THR A 103 -9.80 -10.85 -17.64
C THR A 103 -10.27 -9.44 -17.29
N VAL A 104 -10.85 -9.28 -16.11
CA VAL A 104 -11.23 -7.99 -15.54
C VAL A 104 -10.18 -7.55 -14.54
N TYR A 105 -9.80 -6.28 -14.58
CA TYR A 105 -8.88 -5.67 -13.61
C TYR A 105 -9.66 -4.76 -12.67
N THR A 106 -9.69 -5.14 -11.39
CA THR A 106 -10.50 -4.47 -10.36
C THR A 106 -9.59 -3.81 -9.31
N PRO A 107 -9.69 -2.49 -9.10
CA PRO A 107 -8.95 -1.85 -8.03
C PRO A 107 -9.46 -2.28 -6.65
N ILE A 108 -8.53 -2.58 -5.75
CA ILE A 108 -8.83 -2.89 -4.34
C ILE A 108 -7.91 -2.12 -3.40
N CYS A 109 -8.39 -1.85 -2.19
CA CYS A 109 -7.54 -1.45 -1.08
C CYS A 109 -6.73 -2.66 -0.58
N PHE A 110 -5.62 -2.44 0.14
CA PHE A 110 -4.86 -3.54 0.73
C PHE A 110 -5.72 -4.38 1.68
N PRO A 111 -5.95 -5.67 1.41
CA PRO A 111 -6.85 -6.51 2.19
C PRO A 111 -6.10 -7.24 3.30
N PHE A 112 -6.09 -6.67 4.51
CA PHE A 112 -5.56 -7.35 5.69
C PHE A 112 -6.60 -8.27 6.32
N ARG A 113 -6.16 -9.23 7.15
CA ARG A 113 -7.03 -10.06 7.96
C ARG A 113 -7.77 -9.22 9.00
N GLU A 114 -9.07 -9.47 9.17
CA GLU A 114 -9.94 -8.78 10.14
C GLU A 114 -9.40 -8.79 11.57
N LYS A 115 -8.66 -9.84 11.95
CA LYS A 115 -8.03 -9.94 13.27
C LYS A 115 -7.07 -8.78 13.58
N TYR A 116 -6.38 -8.23 12.57
CA TYR A 116 -5.50 -7.07 12.76
C TYR A 116 -6.29 -5.81 13.06
N PHE A 117 -7.40 -5.59 12.37
CA PHE A 117 -8.28 -4.48 12.65
C PHE A 117 -8.88 -4.57 14.06
N ASN A 118 -9.30 -5.76 14.47
CA ASN A 118 -9.90 -5.99 15.77
C ASN A 118 -8.91 -5.84 16.94
N LYS A 119 -7.63 -6.19 16.75
CA LYS A 119 -6.59 -6.10 17.80
C LYS A 119 -6.45 -4.68 18.35
N TYR A 120 -6.55 -3.66 17.50
CA TYR A 120 -6.29 -2.26 17.88
C TYR A 120 -7.58 -1.43 18.04
N LYS A 121 -8.74 -2.04 17.98
CA LYS A 121 -10.05 -1.35 18.03
C LYS A 121 -10.28 -0.66 19.38
N SER A 122 -9.72 -1.19 20.47
CA SER A 122 -9.86 -0.66 21.83
C SER A 122 -8.89 0.50 22.15
N ILE A 123 -7.97 0.84 21.26
CA ILE A 123 -7.01 1.95 21.45
C ILE A 123 -7.76 3.26 21.69
N THR A 124 -7.27 4.02 22.68
CA THR A 124 -7.78 5.33 23.09
C THR A 124 -6.71 6.41 22.99
N ILE A 125 -7.06 7.65 23.23
CA ILE A 125 -6.11 8.77 23.29
C ILE A 125 -5.03 8.54 24.37
N ALA A 126 -5.40 7.94 25.49
CA ALA A 126 -4.48 7.70 26.59
C ALA A 126 -3.34 6.71 26.27
N ASP A 127 -3.52 5.89 25.23
CA ASP A 127 -2.51 4.92 24.79
C ASP A 127 -1.43 5.53 23.88
N LYS A 128 -1.55 6.82 23.51
CA LYS A 128 -0.62 7.51 22.61
C LYS A 128 0.59 8.06 23.38
N GLU A 129 1.77 7.51 23.08
CA GLU A 129 3.03 7.82 23.74
C GLU A 129 3.93 8.76 22.92
N LYS A 130 3.75 8.79 21.58
CA LYS A 130 4.57 9.55 20.62
C LYS A 130 3.72 10.46 19.75
N ASP A 131 4.30 11.54 19.28
CA ASP A 131 3.58 12.47 18.42
C ASP A 131 3.44 11.92 17.01
N VAL A 132 4.53 11.48 16.38
CA VAL A 132 4.53 11.16 14.95
C VAL A 132 5.41 9.96 14.61
N ILE A 133 4.99 9.16 13.63
CA ILE A 133 5.77 8.05 13.11
C ILE A 133 5.90 8.13 11.58
N TYR A 134 7.09 7.79 11.10
CA TYR A 134 7.32 7.30 9.75
C TYR A 134 7.85 5.87 9.79
N TYR A 135 7.35 5.01 8.92
CA TYR A 135 7.85 3.64 8.76
C TYR A 135 7.93 3.26 7.30
N GLY A 136 9.07 2.72 6.92
CA GLY A 136 9.41 2.32 5.56
C GLY A 136 10.81 2.72 5.15
N ASN A 137 11.19 2.33 3.93
CA ASN A 137 12.50 2.62 3.39
C ASN A 137 12.57 4.04 2.81
N LEU A 138 13.77 4.61 2.80
CA LEU A 138 14.05 5.92 2.23
C LEU A 138 14.58 5.74 0.80
N HIS A 139 13.74 5.94 -0.19
CA HIS A 139 14.08 5.73 -1.60
C HIS A 139 14.39 7.02 -2.37
N HIS A 140 14.20 8.19 -1.74
CA HIS A 140 14.38 9.49 -2.36
C HIS A 140 14.70 10.57 -1.32
N THR A 141 15.34 11.69 -1.74
CA THR A 141 15.71 12.79 -0.84
C THR A 141 14.53 13.43 -0.12
N LEU A 142 13.35 13.49 -0.72
CA LEU A 142 12.13 13.95 -0.06
C LEU A 142 11.82 13.19 1.25
N TYR A 143 12.16 11.91 1.31
CA TYR A 143 12.01 11.16 2.56
C TYR A 143 13.03 11.62 3.63
N TYR A 144 14.22 12.11 3.23
CA TYR A 144 15.19 12.65 4.18
C TYR A 144 14.66 13.93 4.81
N ASP A 145 14.08 14.82 4.00
CA ASP A 145 13.46 16.05 4.50
C ASP A 145 12.26 15.75 5.40
N LEU A 146 11.45 14.73 5.05
CA LEU A 146 10.39 14.23 5.91
C LEU A 146 10.92 13.79 7.28
N ILE A 147 12.00 12.98 7.30
CA ILE A 147 12.58 12.49 8.56
C ILE A 147 13.17 13.64 9.37
N ARG A 148 13.85 14.61 8.73
CA ARG A 148 14.34 15.82 9.41
C ARG A 148 13.20 16.62 10.05
N SER A 149 12.09 16.80 9.34
CA SER A 149 10.92 17.51 9.86
C SER A 149 10.30 16.82 11.05
N ILE A 150 10.04 15.51 10.98
CA ILE A 150 9.44 14.79 12.11
C ILE A 150 10.39 14.62 13.30
N SER A 151 11.70 14.61 13.08
CA SER A 151 12.70 14.45 14.16
C SER A 151 12.74 15.63 15.14
N LYS A 152 12.08 16.73 14.82
CA LYS A 152 11.90 17.89 15.70
C LYS A 152 10.87 17.65 16.82
N PHE A 153 10.13 16.55 16.76
CA PHE A 153 9.04 16.18 17.69
C PHE A 153 9.38 14.89 18.45
N ASN A 154 8.49 14.43 19.33
CA ASN A 154 8.60 13.10 19.92
C ASN A 154 8.22 12.04 18.88
N TYR A 155 9.18 11.65 18.06
CA TYR A 155 8.97 10.85 16.86
C TYR A 155 9.36 9.37 17.03
N ALA A 156 8.89 8.57 16.08
CA ALA A 156 9.43 7.26 15.76
C ALA A 156 9.80 7.20 14.26
N PHE A 157 10.95 6.61 13.97
CA PHE A 157 11.31 6.24 12.61
C PHE A 157 11.72 4.77 12.57
N SER A 158 10.96 3.97 11.83
CA SER A 158 11.20 2.53 11.66
C SER A 158 11.53 2.19 10.21
N THR A 159 12.61 1.45 9.99
CA THR A 159 13.02 0.96 8.67
C THR A 159 13.64 -0.44 8.77
N ILE A 160 13.58 -1.19 7.66
CA ILE A 160 14.21 -2.50 7.52
C ILE A 160 15.50 -2.46 6.70
N SER A 161 15.86 -1.32 6.10
CA SER A 161 16.97 -1.20 5.18
C SER A 161 17.83 0.02 5.48
N HIS A 162 19.14 -0.18 5.47
CA HIS A 162 20.14 0.90 5.49
C HIS A 162 20.63 1.28 4.08
N HIS A 163 20.12 0.63 3.02
CA HIS A 163 20.55 0.93 1.66
C HIS A 163 20.22 2.38 1.29
N ASN A 164 21.19 3.07 0.72
CA ASN A 164 21.11 4.47 0.28
C ASN A 164 20.84 5.49 1.40
N GLN A 165 21.11 5.16 2.66
CA GLN A 165 20.97 6.11 3.76
C GLN A 165 22.31 6.81 4.04
N THR A 166 22.24 8.11 4.34
CA THR A 166 23.38 8.86 4.85
C THR A 166 23.63 8.52 6.31
N GLU A 167 24.84 8.82 6.81
CA GLU A 167 25.17 8.68 8.24
C GLU A 167 24.21 9.49 9.12
N GLU A 168 23.79 10.68 8.65
CA GLU A 168 22.79 11.51 9.31
C GLU A 168 21.47 10.76 9.47
N MET A 169 20.92 10.20 8.39
CA MET A 169 19.64 9.47 8.42
C MET A 169 19.72 8.23 9.29
N THR A 170 20.86 7.53 9.28
CA THR A 170 21.08 6.35 10.12
C THR A 170 20.99 6.70 11.62
N LYS A 171 21.49 7.86 12.03
CA LYS A 171 21.39 8.35 13.43
C LYS A 171 19.97 8.69 13.86
N LEU A 172 19.07 8.98 12.91
CA LEU A 172 17.68 9.30 13.19
C LEU A 172 16.76 8.05 13.27
N ILE A 173 17.27 6.85 12.94
CA ILE A 173 16.49 5.60 13.06
C ILE A 173 16.29 5.29 14.56
N THR A 174 15.04 5.19 14.97
CA THR A 174 14.68 4.81 16.34
C THR A 174 14.39 3.31 16.48
N HIS A 175 13.94 2.67 15.40
CA HIS A 175 13.58 1.25 15.36
C HIS A 175 14.07 0.62 14.07
N TYR A 176 14.95 -0.35 14.16
CA TYR A 176 15.54 -1.02 12.99
C TYR A 176 15.15 -2.48 12.94
N ASN A 177 14.67 -2.92 11.77
CA ASN A 177 14.36 -4.32 11.46
C ASN A 177 13.44 -5.01 12.50
N ILE A 178 12.46 -4.26 13.01
CA ILE A 178 11.45 -4.79 13.91
C ILE A 178 10.47 -5.71 13.16
N SER A 179 9.88 -6.65 13.85
CA SER A 179 8.86 -7.54 13.30
C SER A 179 7.60 -6.77 12.86
N SER A 180 6.77 -7.40 12.03
CA SER A 180 5.50 -6.80 11.63
C SER A 180 4.59 -6.51 12.83
N GLU A 181 4.57 -7.37 13.83
CA GLU A 181 3.76 -7.17 15.05
C GLU A 181 4.27 -5.98 15.86
N GLU A 182 5.57 -5.91 16.14
CA GLU A 182 6.19 -4.77 16.83
C GLU A 182 5.95 -3.45 16.08
N LYS A 183 5.96 -3.49 14.73
CA LYS A 183 5.65 -2.32 13.90
C LYS A 183 4.20 -1.85 14.13
N TRP A 184 3.22 -2.75 14.12
CA TRP A 184 1.83 -2.39 14.35
C TRP A 184 1.62 -1.85 15.77
N ASP A 185 2.24 -2.48 16.78
CA ASP A 185 2.21 -2.00 18.17
C ASP A 185 2.86 -0.62 18.29
N LEU A 186 3.96 -0.36 17.57
CA LEU A 186 4.59 0.96 17.54
C LEU A 186 3.68 2.02 16.89
N ILE A 187 3.04 1.69 15.76
CA ILE A 187 2.09 2.59 15.07
C ILE A 187 0.95 2.97 16.02
N SER A 188 0.39 1.98 16.75
CA SER A 188 -0.73 2.20 17.64
C SER A 188 -0.43 3.15 18.80
N LYS A 189 0.83 3.30 19.19
CA LYS A 189 1.33 4.22 20.20
C LYS A 189 1.60 5.64 19.72
N CYS A 190 1.47 5.89 18.42
CA CYS A 190 1.71 7.19 17.84
C CYS A 190 0.41 7.94 17.56
N LYS A 191 0.37 9.27 17.80
CA LYS A 191 -0.77 10.12 17.45
C LYS A 191 -0.96 10.20 15.94
N MET A 192 0.15 10.37 15.19
CA MET A 192 0.15 10.63 13.74
C MET A 192 1.08 9.68 12.98
N SER A 193 0.69 9.31 11.77
CA SER A 193 1.53 8.65 10.77
C SER A 193 1.66 9.56 9.55
N VAL A 194 2.88 9.79 9.08
CA VAL A 194 3.16 10.65 7.93
C VAL A 194 3.63 9.83 6.72
N GLY A 195 3.34 10.32 5.51
CA GLY A 195 3.84 9.63 4.33
C GLY A 195 3.46 10.22 2.99
N PHE A 196 4.05 9.59 1.97
CA PHE A 196 3.77 9.81 0.56
C PHE A 196 3.13 8.56 -0.04
N ASN A 197 2.19 8.73 -0.97
CA ASN A 197 1.65 7.67 -1.82
C ASN A 197 2.30 7.69 -3.20
N LEU A 198 3.62 7.82 -3.23
CA LEU A 198 4.42 7.97 -4.45
C LEU A 198 5.55 6.93 -4.52
N ILE A 199 5.94 6.58 -5.74
CA ILE A 199 7.23 5.99 -6.07
C ILE A 199 8.00 6.96 -6.96
N PHE A 200 9.34 6.88 -6.89
CA PHE A 200 10.27 7.72 -7.65
C PHE A 200 10.94 6.86 -8.70
N LEU A 201 10.80 7.24 -9.96
CA LEU A 201 11.22 6.44 -11.11
C LEU A 201 12.62 6.82 -11.57
N ARG A 202 13.40 5.80 -11.97
CA ARG A 202 14.66 5.98 -12.69
C ARG A 202 14.38 6.11 -14.18
N ALA A 203 15.37 6.62 -14.94
CA ALA A 203 15.28 6.80 -16.39
C ALA A 203 14.86 5.51 -17.15
N GLU A 204 15.41 4.36 -16.77
CA GLU A 204 15.04 3.06 -17.32
C GLU A 204 13.55 2.74 -17.10
N GLN A 205 13.04 2.99 -15.90
CA GLN A 205 11.64 2.77 -15.55
C GLN A 205 10.70 3.69 -16.33
N ILE A 206 11.10 4.94 -16.55
CA ILE A 206 10.38 5.88 -17.43
C ILE A 206 10.36 5.35 -18.89
N SER A 207 11.46 4.76 -19.35
CA SER A 207 11.53 4.15 -20.69
C SER A 207 10.56 2.97 -20.82
N ASN A 208 10.54 2.09 -19.84
CA ASN A 208 9.59 0.96 -19.78
C ASN A 208 8.13 1.46 -19.79
N LEU A 209 7.85 2.49 -19.00
CA LEU A 209 6.52 3.09 -18.94
C LEU A 209 6.09 3.62 -20.33
N LYS A 210 6.97 4.36 -21.01
CA LYS A 210 6.71 4.89 -22.37
C LYS A 210 6.48 3.81 -23.42
N SER A 211 7.04 2.62 -23.23
CA SER A 211 6.84 1.48 -24.14
C SER A 211 5.52 0.71 -23.87
N THR A 212 4.83 1.03 -22.76
CA THR A 212 3.58 0.37 -22.41
C THR A 212 2.44 0.90 -23.29
N SER A 213 1.74 0.01 -23.96
CA SER A 213 0.60 0.37 -24.81
C SER A 213 -0.52 1.02 -23.99
N ASN A 214 -1.17 2.03 -24.53
CA ASN A 214 -2.26 2.79 -23.90
C ASN A 214 -1.92 3.39 -22.53
N ILE A 215 -0.68 3.69 -22.30
CA ILE A 215 -0.26 4.31 -21.04
C ILE A 215 -0.89 5.70 -20.84
N GLU A 216 -1.35 6.33 -21.90
CA GLU A 216 -2.14 7.58 -21.87
C GLU A 216 -3.47 7.46 -21.11
N ALA A 217 -3.97 6.25 -20.91
CA ALA A 217 -5.13 6.00 -20.04
C ALA A 217 -4.76 6.09 -18.54
N PHE A 218 -3.48 6.21 -18.20
CA PHE A 218 -3.03 6.47 -16.85
C PHE A 218 -3.26 7.94 -16.49
N LYS A 219 -3.91 8.19 -15.36
CA LYS A 219 -4.23 9.55 -14.89
C LYS A 219 -2.96 10.41 -14.77
N ASN A 220 -2.95 11.56 -15.41
CA ASN A 220 -1.86 12.54 -15.35
C ASN A 220 -0.48 11.96 -15.73
N ILE A 221 -0.41 11.14 -16.78
CA ILE A 221 0.83 10.49 -17.22
C ILE A 221 1.94 11.49 -17.57
N ASP A 222 1.59 12.66 -18.10
CA ASP A 222 2.56 13.70 -18.44
C ASP A 222 3.28 14.21 -17.18
N LYS A 223 2.60 14.28 -16.04
CA LYS A 223 3.22 14.61 -14.77
C LYS A 223 4.23 13.55 -14.31
N VAL A 224 3.99 12.29 -14.60
CA VAL A 224 4.99 11.23 -14.35
C VAL A 224 6.26 11.50 -15.13
N TYR A 225 6.14 11.90 -16.40
CA TYR A 225 7.30 12.20 -17.27
C TYR A 225 8.04 13.47 -16.85
N GLU A 226 7.32 14.49 -16.38
CA GLU A 226 7.90 15.74 -15.89
C GLU A 226 8.64 15.57 -14.56
N THR A 227 8.06 14.86 -13.62
CA THR A 227 8.53 14.80 -12.23
C THR A 227 9.30 13.53 -11.88
N SER A 228 9.22 12.49 -12.71
CA SER A 228 9.69 11.14 -12.40
C SER A 228 9.01 10.54 -11.14
N MET A 229 7.85 11.04 -10.77
CA MET A 229 7.03 10.51 -9.69
C MET A 229 5.78 9.80 -10.24
N MET A 230 5.36 8.74 -9.56
CA MET A 230 4.18 7.96 -9.94
C MET A 230 3.38 7.58 -8.69
N PRO A 231 2.06 7.65 -8.73
CA PRO A 231 1.24 7.31 -7.56
C PRO A 231 1.34 5.81 -7.25
N GLN A 232 1.48 5.52 -5.96
CA GLN A 232 1.40 4.17 -5.43
C GLN A 232 0.74 4.22 -4.05
N PHE A 233 -0.45 3.64 -3.94
CA PHE A 233 -1.09 3.47 -2.64
C PHE A 233 -0.24 2.56 -1.74
N LYS A 234 -0.01 2.97 -0.50
CA LYS A 234 0.88 2.25 0.43
C LYS A 234 0.10 1.54 1.52
N THR A 235 0.56 0.36 1.96
CA THR A 235 -0.02 -0.40 3.08
C THR A 235 -0.15 0.44 4.35
N ARG A 236 0.78 1.37 4.56
CA ARG A 236 0.83 2.23 5.74
C ARG A 236 -0.46 3.00 6.02
N MET A 237 -1.27 3.26 5.00
CA MET A 237 -2.55 3.94 5.18
C MET A 237 -3.56 3.03 5.88
N VAL A 238 -3.64 1.79 5.47
CA VAL A 238 -4.50 0.79 6.09
C VAL A 238 -4.01 0.46 7.51
N GLU A 239 -2.69 0.34 7.69
CA GLU A 239 -2.07 0.07 9.00
C GLU A 239 -2.34 1.21 9.99
N ALA A 240 -2.13 2.47 9.58
CA ALA A 240 -2.36 3.63 10.43
C ALA A 240 -3.84 3.74 10.83
N ALA A 241 -4.77 3.60 9.86
CA ALA A 241 -6.20 3.61 10.14
C ALA A 241 -6.62 2.48 11.09
N ALA A 242 -6.11 1.27 10.89
CA ALA A 242 -6.37 0.12 11.75
C ALA A 242 -5.84 0.32 13.19
N CYS A 243 -4.67 0.96 13.33
CA CYS A 243 -4.03 1.27 14.62
C CYS A 243 -4.56 2.53 15.29
N LYS A 244 -5.66 3.13 14.83
CA LYS A 244 -6.19 4.40 15.34
C LYS A 244 -5.12 5.50 15.41
N THR A 245 -4.38 5.69 14.31
CA THR A 245 -3.33 6.69 14.18
C THR A 245 -3.72 7.66 13.06
N LEU A 246 -3.73 8.97 13.33
CA LEU A 246 -4.12 9.99 12.36
C LEU A 246 -3.14 9.97 11.17
N MET A 247 -3.67 9.90 9.97
CA MET A 247 -2.85 9.94 8.74
C MET A 247 -2.63 11.39 8.29
N LEU A 248 -1.37 11.80 8.17
CA LEU A 248 -0.94 13.07 7.57
C LEU A 248 -0.29 12.76 6.21
N MET A 249 -0.98 13.09 5.12
CA MET A 249 -0.60 12.67 3.78
C MET A 249 -0.14 13.83 2.93
N TYR A 250 0.96 13.61 2.22
CA TYR A 250 1.39 14.56 1.19
C TYR A 250 0.35 14.64 0.08
N LYS A 251 -0.05 15.86 -0.26
CA LYS A 251 -0.96 16.11 -1.38
C LYS A 251 -0.16 16.13 -2.68
N ASP A 252 -0.44 15.21 -3.55
CA ASP A 252 0.23 15.04 -4.83
C ASP A 252 -0.74 15.21 -6.02
N ASP A 253 -0.22 15.21 -7.25
CA ASP A 253 -1.02 15.43 -8.47
C ASP A 253 -2.07 14.33 -8.73
N TRP A 254 -1.97 13.18 -8.07
CA TRP A 254 -2.90 12.06 -8.26
C TRP A 254 -3.86 11.85 -7.10
N ASN A 255 -3.41 12.13 -5.88
CA ASN A 255 -4.17 11.92 -4.64
C ASN A 255 -4.78 10.52 -4.55
N VAL A 256 -3.99 9.49 -4.87
CA VAL A 256 -4.47 8.10 -4.97
C VAL A 256 -5.12 7.57 -3.68
N ILE A 257 -4.85 8.18 -2.55
CA ILE A 257 -5.51 7.86 -1.28
C ILE A 257 -7.02 8.13 -1.31
N GLU A 258 -7.47 9.10 -2.10
CA GLU A 258 -8.90 9.49 -2.19
C GLU A 258 -9.77 8.41 -2.86
N GLU A 259 -9.16 7.45 -3.55
CA GLU A 259 -9.89 6.27 -4.05
C GLU A 259 -10.44 5.40 -2.91
N TRP A 260 -9.85 5.49 -1.73
CA TRP A 260 -10.18 4.64 -0.58
C TRP A 260 -10.59 5.43 0.67
N PHE A 261 -10.07 6.62 0.89
CA PHE A 261 -10.28 7.44 2.06
C PHE A 261 -10.67 8.87 1.67
N GLN A 262 -11.40 9.58 2.52
CA GLN A 262 -11.85 10.95 2.28
C GLN A 262 -11.02 11.96 3.09
N PRO A 263 -10.51 13.05 2.46
CA PRO A 263 -9.80 14.10 3.17
C PRO A 263 -10.68 14.78 4.22
N ASN A 264 -10.08 15.22 5.31
CA ASN A 264 -10.71 15.85 6.48
C ASN A 264 -11.72 14.99 7.24
N LYS A 265 -11.99 13.78 6.77
CA LYS A 265 -12.84 12.79 7.43
C LYS A 265 -12.05 11.58 7.93
N HIS A 266 -11.07 11.13 7.14
CA HIS A 266 -10.25 9.95 7.44
C HIS A 266 -8.77 10.27 7.56
N PHE A 267 -8.33 11.40 6.99
CA PHE A 267 -6.93 11.85 7.01
C PHE A 267 -6.85 13.35 6.75
N LEU A 268 -5.65 13.92 6.98
CA LEU A 268 -5.34 15.31 6.67
C LEU A 268 -4.24 15.40 5.62
N TYR A 269 -4.31 16.42 4.74
CA TYR A 269 -3.26 16.74 3.79
C TYR A 269 -2.25 17.73 4.35
N TRP A 270 -1.05 17.70 3.78
CA TRP A 270 -0.03 18.72 3.84
C TRP A 270 0.67 18.85 2.48
N GLU A 271 1.19 20.03 2.14
CA GLU A 271 1.81 20.33 0.84
C GLU A 271 3.27 20.72 0.97
N THR A 272 3.66 21.40 2.08
CA THR A 272 5.07 21.78 2.38
C THR A 272 5.52 21.21 3.71
N PHE A 273 6.83 21.12 3.92
CA PHE A 273 7.36 20.64 5.20
C PHE A 273 7.07 21.60 6.36
N GLU A 274 7.01 22.92 6.09
CA GLU A 274 6.63 23.93 7.07
C GLU A 274 5.16 23.75 7.51
N GLU A 275 4.28 23.45 6.55
CA GLU A 275 2.88 23.12 6.84
C GLU A 275 2.79 21.81 7.65
N LEU A 276 3.54 20.77 7.25
CA LEU A 276 3.60 19.52 8.00
C LEU A 276 4.04 19.74 9.45
N GLU A 277 5.09 20.51 9.69
CA GLU A 277 5.59 20.80 11.05
C GLU A 277 4.54 21.55 11.88
N THR A 278 3.89 22.53 11.27
CA THR A 278 2.79 23.29 11.89
C THR A 278 1.62 22.35 12.26
N LEU A 279 1.26 21.47 11.34
CA LEU A 279 0.18 20.51 11.54
C LEU A 279 0.51 19.47 12.61
N ILE A 280 1.74 18.93 12.62
CA ILE A 280 2.19 18.01 13.69
C ILE A 280 2.10 18.71 15.05
N LYS A 281 2.54 19.96 15.14
CA LYS A 281 2.47 20.72 16.39
C LYS A 281 1.02 20.91 16.85
N ASP A 282 0.12 21.40 15.97
CA ASP A 282 -1.28 21.63 16.33
C ASP A 282 -1.99 20.32 16.74
N VAL A 283 -1.77 19.24 16.00
CA VAL A 283 -2.34 17.94 16.34
C VAL A 283 -1.77 17.40 17.65
N SER A 284 -0.46 17.56 17.91
CA SER A 284 0.13 17.11 19.18
C SER A 284 -0.43 17.83 20.38
N ASP A 285 -0.62 19.15 20.26
CA ASP A 285 -1.14 20.01 21.34
C ASP A 285 -2.65 19.85 21.55
N ASN A 286 -3.41 19.46 20.51
CA ASN A 286 -4.88 19.43 20.48
C ASN A 286 -5.43 18.10 19.96
N TYR A 287 -4.81 16.96 20.29
CA TYR A 287 -5.12 15.65 19.67
C TYR A 287 -6.59 15.23 19.82
N GLU A 288 -7.23 15.56 20.92
CA GLU A 288 -8.65 15.28 21.15
C GLU A 288 -9.57 15.88 20.08
N LYS A 289 -9.23 17.07 19.57
CA LYS A 289 -9.95 17.74 18.47
C LYS A 289 -9.96 16.91 17.19
N TYR A 290 -8.92 16.10 16.96
CA TYR A 290 -8.75 15.29 15.75
C TYR A 290 -9.19 13.84 15.92
N TRP A 291 -9.53 13.42 17.14
CA TRP A 291 -9.85 12.02 17.42
C TRP A 291 -11.03 11.48 16.62
N HIS A 292 -12.00 12.31 16.29
CA HIS A 292 -13.13 11.93 15.44
C HIS A 292 -12.70 11.50 14.02
N ILE A 293 -11.61 12.07 13.46
CA ILE A 293 -11.03 11.67 12.17
C ILE A 293 -10.39 10.29 12.30
N VAL A 294 -9.69 10.06 13.41
CA VAL A 294 -9.05 8.78 13.72
C VAL A 294 -10.09 7.67 13.83
N GLU A 295 -11.18 7.91 14.56
CA GLU A 295 -12.26 6.93 14.71
C GLU A 295 -12.98 6.66 13.39
N ALA A 296 -13.28 7.70 12.61
CA ALA A 296 -13.88 7.54 11.30
C ALA A 296 -13.00 6.73 10.34
N ALA A 297 -11.68 6.94 10.35
CA ALA A 297 -10.74 6.15 9.55
C ALA A 297 -10.68 4.68 10.00
N ASN A 298 -10.67 4.45 11.31
CA ASN A 298 -10.66 3.10 11.89
C ASN A 298 -11.94 2.31 11.60
N GLU A 299 -13.09 2.95 11.66
CA GLU A 299 -14.36 2.34 11.27
C GLU A 299 -14.38 2.04 9.77
N HIS A 300 -13.96 3.00 8.96
CA HIS A 300 -13.97 2.89 7.50
C HIS A 300 -13.07 1.78 6.99
N VAL A 301 -11.87 1.60 7.55
CA VAL A 301 -10.90 0.60 7.08
C VAL A 301 -11.38 -0.84 7.25
N GLN A 302 -12.31 -1.12 8.15
CA GLN A 302 -12.85 -2.46 8.41
C GLN A 302 -13.44 -3.13 7.16
N GLN A 303 -14.00 -2.34 6.24
CA GLN A 303 -14.59 -2.87 5.01
C GLN A 303 -13.55 -3.49 4.06
N TYR A 304 -12.27 -3.14 4.23
CA TYR A 304 -11.17 -3.61 3.37
C TYR A 304 -10.51 -4.89 3.89
N SER A 305 -11.16 -5.64 4.78
CA SER A 305 -10.62 -6.94 5.20
C SER A 305 -10.65 -7.96 4.07
N ILE A 306 -9.70 -8.91 4.10
CA ILE A 306 -9.70 -10.03 3.14
C ILE A 306 -10.99 -10.85 3.28
N GLU A 307 -11.52 -10.98 4.49
CA GLU A 307 -12.76 -11.67 4.77
C GLU A 307 -13.94 -11.02 4.04
N ASN A 308 -13.99 -9.69 3.97
CA ASN A 308 -15.03 -8.96 3.22
C ASN A 308 -14.80 -9.05 1.71
N LEU A 309 -13.56 -8.96 1.23
CA LEU A 309 -13.25 -9.20 -0.18
C LEU A 309 -13.74 -10.57 -0.61
N MET A 310 -13.45 -11.61 0.18
CA MET A 310 -13.82 -13.00 -0.11
C MET A 310 -15.32 -13.28 -0.06
N LYS A 311 -16.13 -12.47 0.62
CA LYS A 311 -17.59 -12.59 0.58
C LYS A 311 -18.16 -12.15 -0.77
N ASN A 312 -17.49 -11.20 -1.43
CA ASN A 312 -17.99 -10.55 -2.64
C ASN A 312 -17.53 -11.23 -3.95
N ILE A 313 -16.66 -12.23 -3.89
CA ILE A 313 -16.10 -12.96 -5.05
C ILE A 313 -16.42 -14.49 -5.02
#